data_032a828eb6e162da0a12daa9428fd447
#
_entry.id   032a828eb6e162da0a12daa9428fd447
#
_cell.length_a   1.000
_cell.length_b   1.000
_cell.length_c   1.000
_cell.angle_alpha   90.00
_cell.angle_beta   90.00
_cell.angle_gamma   90.00
#
_symmetry.space_group_name_H-M   'P 1'
#
loop_
_entity.id
_entity.type
_entity.pdbx_description
1 polymer ?
#
loop_
_entity_poly.entity_id
_entity_poly.type
_entity_poly.pdbx_seq_one_letter_code
_entity_poly.pdbx_strand_id
1 'polypeptide(L)'
;MNGSSDRNHLWDKTKAAFVHIWQEYGQDYDWFMKADDDTYVIVENLRRFLMFHDRDDPIWFGYRMRPLIPNGFMSGGAGYVLSRAAVGKFVQEALPKVTALQDPETVHSEDVQMAHFLHSVGVKMGDSRDHLGRHRFGAWTEQRDRP
;
A
#
# COMPACT_ATOMS: atom_id res chain seq x y z
N MET A 1 20.11 -15.28 -14.42
CA MET A 1 19.99 -14.66 -13.10
C MET A 1 18.55 -14.77 -12.67
N ASN A 2 18.28 -15.46 -11.53
CA ASN A 2 16.94 -15.93 -11.18
C ASN A 2 16.08 -14.84 -10.54
N GLY A 3 15.16 -14.27 -11.31
CA GLY A 3 14.16 -13.30 -10.79
C GLY A 3 13.08 -13.90 -9.88
N SER A 4 13.09 -15.20 -9.62
CA SER A 4 12.10 -15.85 -8.75
C SER A 4 12.45 -15.80 -7.26
N SER A 5 13.73 -15.76 -6.89
CA SER A 5 14.14 -15.72 -5.47
C SER A 5 13.87 -14.38 -4.80
N ASP A 6 13.81 -13.28 -5.55
CA ASP A 6 13.64 -11.94 -5.02
C ASP A 6 12.18 -11.63 -4.67
N ARG A 7 11.22 -12.15 -5.43
CA ARG A 7 9.78 -11.99 -5.17
C ARG A 7 9.31 -12.73 -3.92
N ASN A 8 9.90 -13.89 -3.61
CA ASN A 8 9.53 -14.68 -2.44
C ASN A 8 9.84 -13.98 -1.11
N HIS A 9 10.73 -12.97 -1.12
CA HIS A 9 11.13 -12.22 0.06
C HIS A 9 10.59 -10.77 0.06
N LEU A 10 9.79 -10.38 -0.94
CA LEU A 10 9.30 -9.01 -1.05
C LEU A 10 8.46 -8.60 0.16
N TRP A 11 7.58 -9.48 0.61
CA TRP A 11 6.77 -9.23 1.80
C TRP A 11 7.62 -9.03 3.07
N ASP A 12 8.67 -9.82 3.26
CA ASP A 12 9.56 -9.68 4.41
C ASP A 12 10.36 -8.37 4.34
N LYS A 13 10.81 -7.97 3.17
CA LYS A 13 11.46 -6.68 2.94
C LYS A 13 10.53 -5.51 3.25
N THR A 14 9.28 -5.57 2.79
CA THR A 14 8.28 -4.52 3.04
C THR A 14 7.95 -4.40 4.53
N LYS A 15 7.75 -5.53 5.23
CA LYS A 15 7.55 -5.52 6.70
C LYS A 15 8.72 -4.84 7.41
N ALA A 16 9.95 -5.28 7.11
CA ALA A 16 11.15 -4.74 7.73
C ALA A 16 11.31 -3.23 7.47
N ALA A 17 11.01 -2.79 6.24
CA ALA A 17 11.06 -1.39 5.87
C ALA A 17 10.05 -0.55 6.67
N PHE A 18 8.80 -0.98 6.79
CA PHE A 18 7.79 -0.24 7.57
C PHE A 18 8.07 -0.24 9.07
N VAL A 19 8.63 -1.32 9.63
CA VAL A 19 9.09 -1.35 11.03
C VAL A 19 10.19 -0.31 11.24
N HIS A 20 11.21 -0.32 10.38
CA HIS A 20 12.32 0.65 10.46
C HIS A 20 11.82 2.10 10.30
N ILE A 21 11.00 2.37 9.29
CA ILE A 21 10.42 3.70 9.05
C ILE A 21 9.61 4.18 10.26
N TRP A 22 8.82 3.30 10.87
CA TRP A 22 8.04 3.66 12.04
C TRP A 22 8.92 4.00 13.25
N GLN A 23 9.97 3.22 13.49
CA GLN A 23 10.89 3.44 14.60
C GLN A 23 11.68 4.73 14.46
N GLU A 24 12.19 5.02 13.27
CA GLU A 24 13.08 6.17 13.05
C GLU A 24 12.31 7.46 12.70
N TYR A 25 11.18 7.36 11.97
CA TYR A 25 10.52 8.51 11.34
C TYR A 25 9.02 8.60 11.60
N GLY A 26 8.44 7.68 12.36
CA GLY A 26 6.99 7.58 12.55
C GLY A 26 6.34 8.82 13.18
N GLN A 27 7.12 9.64 13.91
CA GLN A 27 6.64 10.89 14.51
C GLN A 27 6.95 12.13 13.64
N ASP A 28 7.87 12.01 12.68
CA ASP A 28 8.37 13.16 11.92
C ASP A 28 7.58 13.41 10.63
N TYR A 29 6.92 12.36 10.10
CA TYR A 29 6.19 12.42 8.84
C TYR A 29 4.71 12.03 9.00
N ASP A 30 3.88 12.60 8.15
CA ASP A 30 2.43 12.41 8.17
C ASP A 30 1.97 11.28 7.26
N TRP A 31 2.73 11.02 6.19
CA TRP A 31 2.40 10.06 5.14
C TRP A 31 3.63 9.28 4.71
N PHE A 32 3.43 7.99 4.44
CA PHE A 32 4.48 7.06 4.04
C PHE A 32 4.06 6.35 2.77
N MET A 33 4.90 6.41 1.74
CA MET A 33 4.62 5.80 0.44
C MET A 33 5.56 4.64 0.15
N LYS A 34 5.00 3.50 -0.28
CA LYS A 34 5.72 2.43 -0.95
C LYS A 34 5.59 2.63 -2.46
N ALA A 35 6.69 2.63 -3.15
CA ALA A 35 6.77 2.67 -4.60
C ALA A 35 7.82 1.67 -5.08
N ASP A 36 7.59 1.03 -6.22
CA ASP A 36 8.59 0.20 -6.88
C ASP A 36 9.61 1.09 -7.63
N ASP A 37 10.73 0.53 -8.05
CA ASP A 37 11.80 1.25 -8.75
C ASP A 37 11.41 1.71 -10.16
N ASP A 38 10.33 1.17 -10.70
CA ASP A 38 9.70 1.57 -11.96
C ASP A 38 8.42 2.42 -11.79
N THR A 39 8.11 2.84 -10.57
CA THR A 39 6.95 3.71 -10.27
C THR A 39 7.34 5.19 -10.36
N TYR A 40 6.68 5.93 -11.25
CA TYR A 40 6.86 7.38 -11.36
C TYR A 40 5.87 8.13 -10.45
N VAL A 41 6.36 8.97 -9.54
CA VAL A 41 5.54 9.72 -8.58
C VAL A 41 5.62 11.22 -8.85
N ILE A 42 4.48 11.85 -9.11
CA ILE A 42 4.36 13.31 -9.16
C ILE A 42 4.09 13.80 -7.73
N VAL A 43 5.16 14.10 -7.00
CA VAL A 43 5.13 14.39 -5.56
C VAL A 43 4.23 15.57 -5.23
N GLU A 44 4.22 16.62 -6.06
CA GLU A 44 3.40 17.82 -5.86
C GLU A 44 1.90 17.47 -5.91
N ASN A 45 1.50 16.62 -6.85
CA ASN A 45 0.11 16.18 -6.97
C ASN A 45 -0.29 15.28 -5.80
N LEU A 46 0.61 14.38 -5.38
CA LEU A 46 0.40 13.53 -4.21
C LEU A 46 0.23 14.38 -2.95
N ARG A 47 1.12 15.34 -2.70
CA ARG A 47 1.04 16.26 -1.57
C ARG A 47 -0.26 17.05 -1.57
N ARG A 48 -0.67 17.59 -2.73
CA ARG A 48 -1.93 18.31 -2.87
C ARG A 48 -3.13 17.43 -2.55
N PHE A 49 -3.14 16.19 -3.00
CA PHE A 49 -4.20 15.24 -2.68
C PHE A 49 -4.27 14.96 -1.17
N LEU A 50 -3.13 14.69 -0.54
CA LEU A 50 -3.05 14.31 0.87
C LEU A 50 -3.37 15.48 1.83
N MET A 51 -3.25 16.74 1.40
CA MET A 51 -3.61 17.92 2.21
C MET A 51 -5.06 17.93 2.69
N PHE A 52 -5.96 17.22 2.03
CA PHE A 52 -7.37 17.13 2.38
C PHE A 52 -7.73 15.92 3.25
N HIS A 53 -6.72 15.18 3.70
CA HIS A 53 -6.88 13.98 4.51
C HIS A 53 -6.16 14.10 5.84
N ASP A 54 -6.74 13.49 6.87
CA ASP A 54 -6.16 13.49 8.20
C ASP A 54 -5.13 12.35 8.34
N ARG A 55 -3.91 12.69 8.73
CA ARG A 55 -2.83 11.74 9.04
C ARG A 55 -3.15 10.82 10.23
N ASP A 56 -4.04 11.25 11.11
CA ASP A 56 -4.45 10.52 12.30
C ASP A 56 -5.68 9.62 12.04
N ASP A 57 -6.32 9.72 10.86
CA ASP A 57 -7.27 8.72 10.37
C ASP A 57 -6.51 7.53 9.79
N PRO A 58 -6.76 6.29 10.28
CA PRO A 58 -6.06 5.11 9.74
C PRO A 58 -6.59 4.74 8.35
N ILE A 59 -5.96 5.30 7.34
CA ILE A 59 -6.37 5.21 5.94
C ILE A 59 -5.17 5.02 5.03
N TRP A 60 -5.37 4.30 3.92
CA TRP A 60 -4.39 4.18 2.86
C TRP A 60 -5.02 4.36 1.47
N PHE A 61 -4.22 4.81 0.50
CA PHE A 61 -4.64 5.13 -0.86
C PHE A 61 -3.73 4.46 -1.87
N GLY A 62 -4.29 4.11 -3.02
CA GLY A 62 -3.59 3.51 -4.14
C GLY A 62 -4.55 3.21 -5.29
N TYR A 63 -4.12 2.37 -6.22
CA TYR A 63 -4.99 1.81 -7.25
C TYR A 63 -5.68 0.56 -6.71
N ARG A 64 -6.99 0.65 -6.48
CA ARG A 64 -7.75 -0.43 -5.86
C ARG A 64 -8.06 -1.56 -6.83
N MET A 65 -7.62 -2.76 -6.50
CA MET A 65 -7.93 -4.00 -7.18
C MET A 65 -8.84 -4.88 -6.33
N ARG A 66 -9.71 -5.67 -6.99
CA ARG A 66 -10.74 -6.45 -6.28
C ARG A 66 -10.55 -7.95 -6.22
N PRO A 67 -9.81 -8.64 -7.11
CA PRO A 67 -9.64 -10.08 -6.97
C PRO A 67 -8.77 -10.45 -5.75
N LEU A 68 -8.75 -11.70 -5.38
CA LEU A 68 -7.90 -12.39 -4.40
C LEU A 68 -8.31 -12.27 -2.94
N ILE A 69 -8.83 -11.14 -2.47
CA ILE A 69 -9.33 -11.01 -1.09
C ILE A 69 -10.64 -10.20 -1.04
N PRO A 70 -11.52 -10.45 -0.04
CA PRO A 70 -12.88 -9.90 -0.01
C PRO A 70 -12.94 -8.38 -0.15
N ASN A 71 -12.19 -7.57 0.44
CA ASN A 71 -12.28 -6.12 0.33
C ASN A 71 -11.40 -5.53 -0.76
N GLY A 72 -10.63 -6.37 -1.47
CA GLY A 72 -9.64 -5.92 -2.44
C GLY A 72 -8.35 -5.43 -1.77
N PHE A 73 -7.44 -4.92 -2.58
CA PHE A 73 -6.14 -4.43 -2.16
C PHE A 73 -5.70 -3.25 -3.04
N MET A 74 -4.69 -2.50 -2.60
CA MET A 74 -4.04 -1.47 -3.42
C MET A 74 -2.85 -2.09 -4.16
N SER A 75 -2.80 -1.93 -5.48
CA SER A 75 -1.72 -2.47 -6.33
C SER A 75 -0.35 -1.95 -5.90
N GLY A 76 0.59 -2.86 -5.63
CA GLY A 76 1.97 -2.54 -5.26
C GLY A 76 2.72 -1.83 -6.38
N GLY A 77 2.53 -2.26 -7.64
CA GLY A 77 3.18 -1.66 -8.81
C GLY A 77 2.69 -0.24 -9.13
N ALA A 78 1.45 0.11 -8.75
CA ALA A 78 0.97 1.50 -8.85
C ALA A 78 1.51 2.39 -7.72
N GLY A 79 2.12 1.80 -6.71
CA GLY A 79 2.43 2.44 -5.45
C GLY A 79 1.21 2.63 -4.58
N TYR A 80 1.43 2.72 -3.27
CA TYR A 80 0.39 3.05 -2.31
C TYR A 80 0.94 3.92 -1.16
N VAL A 81 0.08 4.72 -0.57
CA VAL A 81 0.44 5.64 0.52
C VAL A 81 -0.41 5.38 1.75
N LEU A 82 0.23 5.33 2.92
CA LEU A 82 -0.40 5.13 4.21
C LEU A 82 -0.32 6.40 5.05
N SER A 83 -1.37 6.69 5.81
CA SER A 83 -1.31 7.69 6.86
C SER A 83 -0.40 7.25 8.02
N ARG A 84 0.08 8.20 8.81
CA ARG A 84 0.83 7.90 10.04
C ARG A 84 0.09 6.91 10.94
N ALA A 85 -1.20 7.13 11.16
CA ALA A 85 -2.03 6.24 11.96
C ALA A 85 -2.13 4.83 11.36
N ALA A 86 -2.19 4.71 10.03
CA ALA A 86 -2.22 3.41 9.36
C ALA A 86 -0.91 2.64 9.55
N VAL A 87 0.25 3.30 9.40
CA VAL A 87 1.56 2.68 9.67
C VAL A 87 1.69 2.28 11.13
N GLY A 88 1.26 3.13 12.06
CA GLY A 88 1.27 2.80 13.49
C GLY A 88 0.45 1.54 13.79
N LYS A 89 -0.77 1.45 13.27
CA LYS A 89 -1.61 0.24 13.41
C LYS A 89 -0.98 -0.99 12.76
N PHE A 90 -0.39 -0.84 11.59
CA PHE A 90 0.31 -1.95 10.93
C PHE A 90 1.43 -2.51 11.79
N VAL A 91 2.33 -1.64 12.27
CA VAL A 91 3.52 -2.08 13.02
C VAL A 91 3.18 -2.53 14.44
N GLN A 92 2.32 -1.80 15.15
CA GLN A 92 2.07 -2.02 16.58
C GLN A 92 0.93 -3.00 16.86
N GLU A 93 -0.03 -3.14 15.95
CA GLU A 93 -1.22 -3.98 16.16
C GLU A 93 -1.27 -5.18 15.20
N ALA A 94 -1.04 -4.97 13.88
CA ALA A 94 -1.19 -6.03 12.90
C ALA A 94 -0.01 -7.02 12.93
N LEU A 95 1.22 -6.54 12.83
CA LEU A 95 2.40 -7.43 12.79
C LEU A 95 2.51 -8.38 14.00
N PRO A 96 2.21 -7.97 15.24
CA PRO A 96 2.27 -8.90 16.38
C PRO A 96 1.15 -9.94 16.44
N LYS A 97 0.01 -9.70 15.77
CA LYS A 97 -1.23 -10.48 15.98
C LYS A 97 -1.69 -11.25 14.75
N VAL A 98 -1.32 -10.81 13.56
CA VAL A 98 -1.85 -11.33 12.30
C VAL A 98 -0.85 -12.27 11.66
N THR A 99 -1.33 -13.44 11.26
CA THR A 99 -0.55 -14.40 10.48
C THR A 99 -0.67 -14.08 9.00
N ALA A 100 0.43 -14.11 8.26
CA ALA A 100 0.44 -13.93 6.82
C ALA A 100 -0.41 -15.00 6.12
N LEU A 101 -1.04 -14.61 5.02
CA LEU A 101 -1.77 -15.55 4.15
C LEU A 101 -0.80 -16.61 3.62
N GLN A 102 -1.27 -17.84 3.58
CA GLN A 102 -0.50 -19.00 3.13
C GLN A 102 -1.04 -19.60 1.81
N ASP A 103 -2.05 -18.97 1.24
CA ASP A 103 -2.62 -19.40 -0.03
C ASP A 103 -1.58 -19.31 -1.15
N PRO A 104 -1.42 -20.33 -2.02
CA PRO A 104 -0.41 -20.34 -3.09
C PRO A 104 -0.50 -19.16 -4.07
N GLU A 105 -1.70 -18.60 -4.29
CA GLU A 105 -1.90 -17.45 -5.17
C GLU A 105 -1.50 -16.12 -4.51
N THR A 106 -1.54 -16.05 -3.19
CA THR A 106 -1.37 -14.81 -2.42
C THR A 106 -0.07 -14.73 -1.64
N VAL A 107 0.59 -15.87 -1.36
CA VAL A 107 1.77 -15.95 -0.50
C VAL A 107 2.94 -15.07 -0.98
N HIS A 108 3.05 -14.86 -2.28
CA HIS A 108 4.09 -14.04 -2.90
C HIS A 108 3.63 -12.61 -3.26
N SER A 109 2.35 -12.29 -3.04
CA SER A 109 1.78 -10.98 -3.37
C SER A 109 1.90 -10.06 -2.16
N GLU A 110 2.91 -9.21 -2.18
CA GLU A 110 3.22 -8.25 -1.10
C GLU A 110 2.03 -7.34 -0.80
N ASP A 111 1.40 -6.79 -1.82
CA ASP A 111 0.27 -5.87 -1.75
C ASP A 111 -1.01 -6.53 -1.21
N VAL A 112 -1.24 -7.80 -1.54
CA VAL A 112 -2.33 -8.61 -0.98
C VAL A 112 -2.08 -8.89 0.51
N GLN A 113 -0.86 -9.24 0.89
CA GLN A 113 -0.46 -9.42 2.29
C GLN A 113 -0.64 -8.12 3.07
N MET A 114 -0.19 -6.99 2.53
CA MET A 114 -0.36 -5.67 3.15
C MET A 114 -1.84 -5.36 3.40
N ALA A 115 -2.70 -5.58 2.41
CA ALA A 115 -4.14 -5.37 2.55
C ALA A 115 -4.75 -6.27 3.65
N HIS A 116 -4.37 -7.54 3.71
CA HIS A 116 -4.83 -8.47 4.74
C HIS A 116 -4.47 -7.95 6.16
N PHE A 117 -3.22 -7.54 6.38
CA PHE A 117 -2.78 -6.99 7.65
C PHE A 117 -3.50 -5.69 8.01
N LEU A 118 -3.60 -4.74 7.08
CA LEU A 118 -4.26 -3.45 7.30
C LEU A 118 -5.76 -3.60 7.59
N HIS A 119 -6.46 -4.45 6.85
CA HIS A 119 -7.88 -4.72 7.08
C HIS A 119 -8.14 -5.32 8.46
N SER A 120 -7.27 -6.23 8.92
CA SER A 120 -7.43 -6.89 10.23
C SER A 120 -7.40 -5.94 11.42
N VAL A 121 -6.78 -4.77 11.26
CA VAL A 121 -6.70 -3.71 12.29
C VAL A 121 -7.56 -2.48 11.97
N GLY A 122 -8.48 -2.61 11.01
CA GLY A 122 -9.47 -1.58 10.70
C GLY A 122 -8.92 -0.37 9.95
N VAL A 123 -7.80 -0.49 9.23
CA VAL A 123 -7.32 0.55 8.32
C VAL A 123 -8.21 0.60 7.09
N LYS A 124 -8.73 1.78 6.77
CA LYS A 124 -9.67 2.01 5.68
C LYS A 124 -8.95 2.12 4.34
N MET A 125 -9.58 1.63 3.28
CA MET A 125 -9.18 1.93 1.90
C MET A 125 -9.85 3.22 1.44
N GLY A 126 -9.06 4.25 1.20
CA GLY A 126 -9.56 5.54 0.71
C GLY A 126 -9.80 5.54 -0.80
N ASP A 127 -10.71 6.40 -1.24
CA ASP A 127 -10.92 6.66 -2.67
C ASP A 127 -9.93 7.74 -3.14
N SER A 128 -9.03 7.37 -4.03
CA SER A 128 -8.01 8.27 -4.59
C SER A 128 -8.40 8.87 -5.95
N ARG A 129 -9.61 8.60 -6.47
CA ARG A 129 -10.05 9.13 -7.75
C ARG A 129 -10.29 10.64 -7.68
N ASP A 130 -10.19 11.29 -8.82
CA ASP A 130 -10.55 12.72 -8.95
C ASP A 130 -12.09 12.90 -9.07
N HIS A 131 -12.52 14.15 -9.16
CA HIS A 131 -13.94 14.51 -9.30
C HIS A 131 -14.60 14.00 -10.60
N LEU A 132 -13.81 13.56 -11.57
CA LEU A 132 -14.27 12.93 -12.81
C LEU A 132 -14.21 11.39 -12.73
N GLY A 133 -13.86 10.81 -11.57
CA GLY A 133 -13.74 9.37 -11.37
C GLY A 133 -12.43 8.75 -11.91
N ARG A 134 -11.47 9.58 -12.36
CA ARG A 134 -10.20 9.09 -12.91
C ARG A 134 -9.23 8.72 -11.79
N HIS A 135 -8.51 7.63 -11.96
CA HIS A 135 -7.52 7.18 -10.99
C HIS A 135 -6.31 8.13 -10.90
N ARG A 136 -5.87 8.44 -9.68
CA ARG A 136 -4.62 9.19 -9.41
C ARG A 136 -3.41 8.28 -9.32
N PHE A 137 -3.65 7.00 -9.03
CA PHE A 137 -2.64 5.95 -9.05
C PHE A 137 -2.91 5.07 -10.27
N GLY A 138 -1.92 4.86 -11.12
CA GLY A 138 -2.05 4.08 -12.35
C GLY A 138 -1.40 2.71 -12.20
N ALA A 139 -2.05 1.66 -12.67
CA ALA A 139 -1.48 0.34 -12.85
C ALA A 139 -1.30 0.02 -14.34
N TRP A 140 -0.41 -0.91 -14.67
CA TRP A 140 -0.06 -1.29 -16.05
C TRP A 140 -1.27 -1.67 -16.92
N THR A 141 -2.38 -2.07 -16.34
CA THR A 141 -3.60 -2.46 -17.06
C THR A 141 -4.31 -1.30 -17.76
N GLU A 142 -4.10 -0.03 -17.31
CA GLU A 142 -4.76 1.14 -17.92
C GLU A 142 -4.14 1.57 -19.25
N GLN A 143 -2.93 1.12 -19.57
CA GLN A 143 -2.27 1.49 -20.85
C GLN A 143 -2.79 0.67 -22.03
N ARG A 144 -3.53 -0.43 -21.82
CA ARG A 144 -4.06 -1.26 -22.92
C ARG A 144 -5.37 -0.76 -23.51
N ASP A 145 -6.09 0.12 -22.81
CA ASP A 145 -7.44 0.58 -23.18
C ASP A 145 -7.47 2.03 -23.69
N ARG A 146 -6.35 2.61 -24.07
CA ARG A 146 -6.35 3.89 -24.80
C ARG A 146 -6.39 3.61 -26.30
N PRO A 147 -7.43 4.12 -27.02
CA PRO A 147 -7.53 4.04 -28.46
C PRO A 147 -6.40 4.79 -29.18
#